data_9dc404beeb9bc366acc9ef114dc1a5be
#
_entry.id   9dc404beeb9bc366acc9ef114dc1a5be
#
_cell.length_a   1.000
_cell.length_b   1.000
_cell.length_c   1.000
_cell.angle_alpha   90.00
_cell.angle_beta   90.00
_cell.angle_gamma   90.00
#
_symmetry.space_group_name_H-M   'P 1'
#
loop_
_entity.id
_entity.type
_entity.pdbx_description
1 polymer ?
#
loop_
_entity_poly.entity_id
_entity_poly.type
_entity_poly.pdbx_seq_one_letter_code
_entity_poly.pdbx_strand_id
1 'polypeptide(L)'
;MNLFDMDEDIRQLPLASRMRPVSIDEIVGQQHIIGKDKLLYRAIKADRLGSIILYGPPGVGKTTIARVIANTTNSHFCKLNATSAGIKDVEKIIEEAKFNQNAYHKGTILFIDEIHRFNKTQQDYLLPYVEDGIVILIGATTENPYFEVNNALLSRCRIFELKPLEKQDLIRLIDRTLTDQKRGLGNEKIIIDEDAKNFLADMASGDARSVLNALELAYLTTDKNKEGKIHISLEIAEECIQKKAIRYDKSGDNHYDAISAFIESMKHTEPDATLYYLARMLIAGEDVKYIARRICVCASEDIGLANSQALVVATNAFLAVERIGMPEAAKILAHAALYVCCSPKSDTVSRGITQAMADAKQTTNVPIPPFLQDASYKNAQKLGRGVGLDNIHAFKNHYSGKKCMPKELSNRHYFQLTQMGNEKSIQKFLDYLRENRNN
;
A
#
# COMPACT_ATOMS: atom_id res chain seq x y z
N MET A 1 33.53 33.54 8.04
CA MET A 1 33.39 32.39 7.16
C MET A 1 33.52 32.92 5.73
N ASN A 2 34.61 32.60 5.04
CA ASN A 2 34.90 33.15 3.70
C ASN A 2 33.99 32.50 2.66
N LEU A 3 33.56 33.24 1.62
CA LEU A 3 32.71 32.72 0.54
C LEU A 3 33.32 31.47 -0.16
N PHE A 4 34.64 31.35 -0.12
CA PHE A 4 35.39 30.22 -0.69
C PHE A 4 35.30 28.94 0.14
N ASP A 5 35.13 29.03 1.45
CA ASP A 5 34.95 27.87 2.32
C ASP A 5 33.58 27.19 2.13
N MET A 6 32.56 27.93 1.66
CA MET A 6 31.23 27.37 1.38
C MET A 6 31.20 26.56 0.06
N ASP A 7 32.01 26.89 -0.93
CA ASP A 7 32.04 26.17 -2.22
C ASP A 7 32.82 24.85 -2.15
N GLU A 8 33.85 24.74 -1.28
CA GLU A 8 34.56 23.50 -1.05
C GLU A 8 33.72 22.52 -0.24
N ASP A 9 32.93 22.98 0.73
CA ASP A 9 32.07 22.13 1.54
C ASP A 9 30.92 21.48 0.73
N ILE A 10 30.40 22.18 -0.27
CA ILE A 10 29.34 21.66 -1.14
C ILE A 10 29.84 20.51 -2.01
N ARG A 11 31.09 20.53 -2.48
CA ARG A 11 31.65 19.49 -3.34
C ARG A 11 31.93 18.17 -2.61
N GLN A 12 32.03 18.19 -1.29
CA GLN A 12 32.18 16.97 -0.48
C GLN A 12 30.85 16.21 -0.27
N LEU A 13 29.71 16.86 -0.53
CA LEU A 13 28.41 16.22 -0.42
C LEU A 13 28.15 15.27 -1.59
N PRO A 14 27.43 14.15 -1.36
CA PRO A 14 26.99 13.25 -2.44
C PRO A 14 26.27 14.02 -3.57
N LEU A 15 26.49 13.62 -4.81
CA LEU A 15 25.93 14.26 -6.00
C LEU A 15 24.41 14.41 -5.93
N ALA A 16 23.71 13.38 -5.46
CA ALA A 16 22.27 13.39 -5.23
C ALA A 16 21.81 14.46 -4.20
N SER A 17 22.70 14.91 -3.32
CA SER A 17 22.41 15.95 -2.33
C SER A 17 22.67 17.34 -2.88
N ARG A 18 23.77 17.55 -3.60
CA ARG A 18 24.15 18.87 -4.15
C ARG A 18 23.34 19.24 -5.39
N MET A 19 22.86 18.24 -6.15
CA MET A 19 21.98 18.47 -7.32
C MET A 19 20.51 18.70 -6.97
N ARG A 20 20.15 18.77 -5.68
CA ARG A 20 18.77 19.08 -5.28
C ARG A 20 18.34 20.44 -5.81
N PRO A 21 17.15 20.54 -6.43
CA PRO A 21 16.54 21.81 -6.82
C PRO A 21 16.49 22.81 -5.66
N VAL A 22 16.81 24.06 -5.94
CA VAL A 22 16.72 25.18 -4.99
C VAL A 22 15.54 26.10 -5.30
N SER A 23 14.97 26.01 -6.50
CA SER A 23 13.78 26.74 -6.94
C SER A 23 12.74 25.78 -7.56
N ILE A 24 11.48 26.23 -7.69
CA ILE A 24 10.40 25.44 -8.30
C ILE A 24 10.72 25.09 -9.76
N ASP A 25 11.30 26.02 -10.49
CA ASP A 25 11.59 25.86 -11.92
C ASP A 25 12.71 24.83 -12.18
N GLU A 26 13.48 24.50 -11.15
CA GLU A 26 14.50 23.46 -11.21
C GLU A 26 13.96 22.03 -10.97
N ILE A 27 12.73 21.90 -10.48
CA ILE A 27 12.16 20.57 -10.20
C ILE A 27 11.86 19.88 -11.53
N VAL A 28 12.41 18.68 -11.67
CA VAL A 28 12.21 17.82 -12.84
C VAL A 28 10.98 16.94 -12.60
N GLY A 29 10.12 16.79 -13.61
CA GLY A 29 8.88 16.03 -13.51
C GLY A 29 7.80 16.70 -12.64
N GLN A 30 6.82 15.92 -12.17
CA GLN A 30 5.73 16.33 -11.27
C GLN A 30 4.84 17.46 -11.80
N GLN A 31 4.76 17.68 -13.12
CA GLN A 31 4.02 18.79 -13.73
C GLN A 31 2.52 18.78 -13.38
N HIS A 32 1.97 17.64 -13.04
CA HIS A 32 0.57 17.50 -12.65
C HIS A 32 0.25 18.17 -11.30
N ILE A 33 1.25 18.46 -10.44
CA ILE A 33 1.07 19.13 -9.15
C ILE A 33 1.79 20.49 -9.07
N ILE A 34 2.95 20.65 -9.75
CA ILE A 34 3.78 21.87 -9.70
C ILE A 34 3.81 22.65 -11.01
N GLY A 35 3.03 22.26 -12.02
CA GLY A 35 2.89 23.08 -13.24
C GLY A 35 2.39 24.49 -12.92
N LYS A 36 2.72 25.48 -13.74
CA LYS A 36 2.44 26.92 -13.48
C LYS A 36 0.96 27.24 -13.20
N ASP A 37 0.05 26.44 -13.76
CA ASP A 37 -1.41 26.53 -13.60
C ASP A 37 -1.94 25.73 -12.38
N LYS A 38 -1.09 24.93 -11.74
CA LYS A 38 -1.50 24.03 -10.66
C LYS A 38 -1.60 24.73 -9.31
N LEU A 39 -2.45 24.17 -8.46
CA LEU A 39 -2.76 24.73 -7.16
C LEU A 39 -1.52 24.90 -6.27
N LEU A 40 -0.65 23.87 -6.19
CA LEU A 40 0.54 23.92 -5.35
C LEU A 40 1.49 25.04 -5.79
N TYR A 41 1.75 25.15 -7.11
CA TYR A 41 2.58 26.23 -7.64
C TYR A 41 2.05 27.63 -7.27
N ARG A 42 0.74 27.84 -7.49
CA ARG A 42 0.10 29.13 -7.18
C ARG A 42 0.13 29.46 -5.69
N ALA A 43 -0.12 28.44 -4.83
CA ALA A 43 -0.08 28.61 -3.38
C ALA A 43 1.33 28.99 -2.87
N ILE A 44 2.39 28.37 -3.43
CA ILE A 44 3.77 28.69 -3.11
C ILE A 44 4.12 30.12 -3.56
N LYS A 45 3.77 30.49 -4.79
CA LYS A 45 4.04 31.84 -5.32
C LYS A 45 3.29 32.94 -4.58
N ALA A 46 2.11 32.65 -4.05
CA ALA A 46 1.30 33.59 -3.27
C ALA A 46 1.70 33.65 -1.78
N ASP A 47 2.69 32.84 -1.34
CA ASP A 47 3.06 32.65 0.07
C ASP A 47 1.84 32.32 0.97
N ARG A 48 0.91 31.51 0.44
CA ARG A 48 -0.34 31.08 1.11
C ARG A 48 -0.48 29.55 1.07
N LEU A 49 0.56 28.89 1.53
CA LEU A 49 0.54 27.43 1.64
C LEU A 49 -0.16 27.03 2.93
N GLY A 50 -1.18 26.15 2.83
CA GLY A 50 -1.72 25.41 3.97
C GLY A 50 -0.93 24.12 4.19
N SER A 51 -1.28 23.36 5.23
CA SER A 51 -0.66 22.07 5.52
C SER A 51 -0.92 21.06 4.40
N ILE A 52 0.09 20.27 4.06
CA ILE A 52 0.07 19.30 2.96
C ILE A 52 0.71 17.96 3.34
N ILE A 53 0.25 16.90 2.67
CA ILE A 53 0.91 15.59 2.69
C ILE A 53 1.40 15.29 1.28
N LEU A 54 2.69 15.01 1.15
CA LEU A 54 3.35 14.58 -0.08
C LEU A 54 3.53 13.07 -0.02
N TYR A 55 2.86 12.30 -0.86
CA TYR A 55 3.03 10.85 -0.88
C TYR A 55 3.47 10.34 -2.25
N GLY A 56 4.15 9.21 -2.27
CA GLY A 56 4.64 8.57 -3.49
C GLY A 56 5.95 7.82 -3.28
N PRO A 57 6.47 7.12 -4.29
CA PRO A 57 7.65 6.26 -4.17
C PRO A 57 8.91 7.03 -3.72
N PRO A 58 9.96 6.32 -3.27
CA PRO A 58 11.23 6.95 -2.91
C PRO A 58 11.90 7.60 -4.11
N GLY A 59 12.66 8.68 -3.89
CA GLY A 59 13.46 9.35 -4.90
C GLY A 59 12.70 10.26 -5.88
N VAL A 60 11.38 10.42 -5.76
CA VAL A 60 10.55 11.26 -6.66
C VAL A 60 10.53 12.75 -6.31
N GLY A 61 11.21 13.17 -5.21
CA GLY A 61 11.38 14.58 -4.89
C GLY A 61 10.55 15.11 -3.72
N LYS A 62 9.91 14.29 -2.87
CA LYS A 62 9.12 14.73 -1.69
C LYS A 62 9.88 15.74 -0.81
N THR A 63 11.04 15.34 -0.29
CA THR A 63 11.88 16.19 0.56
C THR A 63 12.41 17.41 -0.20
N THR A 64 12.64 17.27 -1.50
CA THR A 64 13.09 18.36 -2.38
C THR A 64 12.02 19.44 -2.53
N ILE A 65 10.78 19.04 -2.83
CA ILE A 65 9.64 19.95 -2.93
C ILE A 65 9.44 20.71 -1.61
N ALA A 66 9.49 20.01 -0.47
CA ALA A 66 9.37 20.65 0.84
C ALA A 66 10.45 21.74 1.08
N ARG A 67 11.70 21.47 0.69
CA ARG A 67 12.79 22.46 0.78
C ARG A 67 12.60 23.64 -0.17
N VAL A 68 12.20 23.39 -1.40
CA VAL A 68 11.91 24.44 -2.38
C VAL A 68 10.76 25.34 -1.89
N ILE A 69 9.73 24.76 -1.29
CA ILE A 69 8.65 25.51 -0.64
C ILE A 69 9.23 26.43 0.43
N ALA A 70 10.04 25.88 1.33
CA ALA A 70 10.65 26.65 2.40
C ALA A 70 11.56 27.78 1.93
N ASN A 71 12.34 27.54 0.87
CA ASN A 71 13.21 28.56 0.27
C ASN A 71 12.43 29.66 -0.46
N THR A 72 11.22 29.36 -0.95
CA THR A 72 10.38 30.30 -1.70
C THR A 72 9.49 31.13 -0.78
N THR A 73 9.13 30.57 0.38
CA THR A 73 8.30 31.23 1.41
C THR A 73 9.20 31.92 2.46
N ASN A 74 8.69 32.96 3.11
CA ASN A 74 9.42 33.64 4.20
C ASN A 74 9.25 32.90 5.54
N SER A 75 9.21 31.56 5.53
CA SER A 75 8.96 30.72 6.69
C SER A 75 10.24 30.09 7.24
N HIS A 76 10.28 29.88 8.56
CA HIS A 76 11.34 29.07 9.18
C HIS A 76 11.11 27.59 8.88
N PHE A 77 12.16 26.85 8.47
CA PHE A 77 12.05 25.46 8.09
C PHE A 77 12.65 24.54 9.13
N CYS A 78 11.79 23.75 9.77
CA CYS A 78 12.18 22.70 10.72
C CYS A 78 11.96 21.33 10.09
N LYS A 79 12.97 20.45 10.18
CA LYS A 79 12.89 19.08 9.66
C LYS A 79 12.94 18.07 10.79
N LEU A 80 11.97 17.14 10.81
CA LEU A 80 11.98 15.94 11.64
C LEU A 80 11.98 14.68 10.75
N ASN A 81 12.57 13.62 11.29
CA ASN A 81 12.42 12.29 10.72
C ASN A 81 11.61 11.44 11.73
N ALA A 82 10.42 10.99 11.33
CA ALA A 82 9.51 10.27 12.21
C ALA A 82 10.07 8.91 12.68
N THR A 83 11.10 8.36 12.01
CA THR A 83 11.75 7.11 12.46
C THR A 83 12.61 7.30 13.72
N SER A 84 13.09 8.52 14.00
CA SER A 84 13.99 8.81 15.12
C SER A 84 13.46 9.87 16.08
N ALA A 85 12.45 10.65 15.69
CA ALA A 85 11.91 11.75 16.46
C ALA A 85 10.80 11.29 17.43
N GLY A 86 10.78 11.88 18.63
CA GLY A 86 9.74 11.70 19.63
C GLY A 86 8.88 12.95 19.85
N ILE A 87 7.89 12.86 20.74
CA ILE A 87 7.02 14.01 21.12
C ILE A 87 7.85 15.20 21.60
N LYS A 88 8.92 14.96 22.38
CA LYS A 88 9.81 16.03 22.90
C LYS A 88 10.50 16.83 21.78
N ASP A 89 10.79 16.20 20.65
CA ASP A 89 11.41 16.90 19.52
C ASP A 89 10.38 17.78 18.81
N VAL A 90 9.12 17.31 18.73
CA VAL A 90 8.01 18.10 18.23
C VAL A 90 7.74 19.29 19.16
N GLU A 91 7.72 19.10 20.48
CA GLU A 91 7.52 20.16 21.49
C GLU A 91 8.51 21.30 21.32
N LYS A 92 9.81 21.00 21.18
CA LYS A 92 10.85 22.01 20.96
C LYS A 92 10.57 22.87 19.72
N ILE A 93 10.18 22.22 18.62
CA ILE A 93 9.87 22.94 17.38
C ILE A 93 8.62 23.80 17.53
N ILE A 94 7.61 23.33 18.25
CA ILE A 94 6.39 24.10 18.52
C ILE A 94 6.71 25.34 19.38
N GLU A 95 7.55 25.21 20.40
CA GLU A 95 8.01 26.35 21.22
C GLU A 95 8.78 27.38 20.36
N GLU A 96 9.69 26.89 19.51
CA GLU A 96 10.41 27.74 18.57
C GLU A 96 9.47 28.40 17.56
N ALA A 97 8.47 27.69 17.06
CA ALA A 97 7.47 28.24 16.14
C ALA A 97 6.64 29.36 16.79
N LYS A 98 6.18 29.15 18.02
CA LYS A 98 5.47 30.18 18.81
C LYS A 98 6.36 31.42 19.04
N PHE A 99 7.61 31.22 19.38
CA PHE A 99 8.56 32.32 19.54
C PHE A 99 8.76 33.09 18.24
N ASN A 100 9.01 32.40 17.12
CA ASN A 100 9.22 33.02 15.80
C ASN A 100 7.98 33.80 15.34
N GLN A 101 6.79 33.27 15.60
CA GLN A 101 5.52 33.93 15.26
C GLN A 101 5.32 35.21 16.08
N ASN A 102 5.58 35.16 17.39
CA ASN A 102 5.37 36.29 18.30
C ASN A 102 6.45 37.37 18.16
N ALA A 103 7.73 36.98 18.03
CA ALA A 103 8.84 37.92 18.03
C ALA A 103 9.15 38.50 16.63
N TYR A 104 8.94 37.68 15.57
CA TYR A 104 9.38 38.03 14.21
C TYR A 104 8.24 38.04 13.19
N HIS A 105 7.01 37.72 13.58
CA HIS A 105 5.86 37.51 12.68
C HIS A 105 6.17 36.54 11.52
N LYS A 106 7.00 35.54 11.80
CA LYS A 106 7.49 34.58 10.82
C LYS A 106 6.82 33.23 11.02
N GLY A 107 6.20 32.70 9.94
CA GLY A 107 5.62 31.36 9.95
C GLY A 107 6.69 30.27 10.08
N THR A 108 6.29 29.10 10.57
CA THR A 108 7.18 27.93 10.66
C THR A 108 6.59 26.77 9.84
N ILE A 109 7.39 26.24 8.93
CA ILE A 109 7.09 25.00 8.20
C ILE A 109 7.74 23.86 8.96
N LEU A 110 6.91 22.94 9.44
CA LEU A 110 7.34 21.67 10.03
C LEU A 110 7.28 20.57 8.98
N PHE A 111 8.45 20.15 8.48
CA PHE A 111 8.57 19.02 7.56
C PHE A 111 8.81 17.74 8.36
N ILE A 112 7.91 16.75 8.21
CA ILE A 112 8.05 15.43 8.83
C ILE A 112 8.26 14.40 7.72
N ASP A 113 9.48 13.85 7.67
CA ASP A 113 9.84 12.76 6.75
C ASP A 113 9.32 11.43 7.32
N GLU A 114 8.73 10.59 6.47
CA GLU A 114 8.13 9.29 6.82
C GLU A 114 7.05 9.41 7.93
N ILE A 115 6.13 10.37 7.78
CA ILE A 115 5.10 10.71 8.79
C ILE A 115 4.27 9.49 9.25
N HIS A 116 4.13 8.47 8.40
CA HIS A 116 3.45 7.20 8.74
C HIS A 116 4.13 6.42 9.88
N ARG A 117 5.39 6.74 10.21
CA ARG A 117 6.10 6.15 11.35
C ARG A 117 5.71 6.76 12.70
N PHE A 118 5.05 7.90 12.71
CA PHE A 118 4.46 8.43 13.92
C PHE A 118 3.22 7.62 14.29
N ASN A 119 3.15 7.21 15.56
CA ASN A 119 1.94 6.58 16.10
C ASN A 119 0.78 7.59 16.21
N LYS A 120 -0.43 7.08 16.49
CA LYS A 120 -1.63 7.93 16.58
C LYS A 120 -1.49 9.07 17.59
N THR A 121 -0.91 8.81 18.76
CA THR A 121 -0.70 9.82 19.81
C THR A 121 0.23 10.95 19.35
N GLN A 122 1.30 10.62 18.61
CA GLN A 122 2.21 11.60 18.04
C GLN A 122 1.57 12.44 16.94
N GLN A 123 0.73 11.80 16.10
CA GLN A 123 -0.03 12.51 15.08
C GLN A 123 -1.13 13.40 15.71
N ASP A 124 -1.82 12.92 16.72
CA ASP A 124 -2.84 13.69 17.46
C ASP A 124 -2.22 14.91 18.17
N TYR A 125 -0.99 14.78 18.65
CA TYR A 125 -0.27 15.89 19.30
C TYR A 125 -0.03 17.08 18.36
N LEU A 126 0.05 16.83 17.04
CA LEU A 126 0.25 17.89 16.04
C LEU A 126 -1.04 18.69 15.76
N LEU A 127 -2.23 18.10 15.99
CA LEU A 127 -3.50 18.65 15.56
C LEU A 127 -3.75 20.09 16.01
N PRO A 128 -3.63 20.45 17.31
CA PRO A 128 -3.92 21.80 17.75
C PRO A 128 -3.04 22.85 17.06
N TYR A 129 -1.77 22.52 16.86
CA TYR A 129 -0.79 23.46 16.30
C TYR A 129 -0.92 23.65 14.79
N VAL A 130 -1.47 22.64 14.10
CA VAL A 130 -1.83 22.73 12.68
C VAL A 130 -3.15 23.50 12.52
N GLU A 131 -4.13 23.28 13.41
CA GLU A 131 -5.41 24.00 13.41
C GLU A 131 -5.24 25.50 13.68
N ASP A 132 -4.43 25.83 14.70
CA ASP A 132 -4.17 27.20 15.10
C ASP A 132 -3.19 27.92 14.15
N GLY A 133 -2.65 27.22 13.14
CA GLY A 133 -1.69 27.80 12.20
C GLY A 133 -0.34 28.17 12.81
N ILE A 134 0.00 27.61 13.98
CA ILE A 134 1.31 27.81 14.62
C ILE A 134 2.42 27.21 13.75
N VAL A 135 2.14 26.06 13.14
CA VAL A 135 2.99 25.44 12.15
C VAL A 135 2.20 25.07 10.88
N ILE A 136 2.86 25.21 9.74
CA ILE A 136 2.41 24.64 8.47
C ILE A 136 3.06 23.27 8.35
N LEU A 137 2.26 22.20 8.43
CA LEU A 137 2.74 20.84 8.32
C LEU A 137 2.99 20.47 6.86
N ILE A 138 4.18 19.96 6.56
CA ILE A 138 4.47 19.24 5.31
C ILE A 138 4.86 17.81 5.69
N GLY A 139 3.91 16.87 5.64
CA GLY A 139 4.19 15.44 5.83
C GLY A 139 4.68 14.80 4.53
N ALA A 140 5.72 13.96 4.61
CA ALA A 140 6.15 13.12 3.50
C ALA A 140 6.01 11.64 3.87
N THR A 141 5.51 10.83 2.94
CA THR A 141 5.35 9.39 3.13
C THR A 141 5.54 8.63 1.83
N THR A 142 5.99 7.39 1.92
CA THR A 142 5.98 6.43 0.81
C THR A 142 4.72 5.57 0.79
N GLU A 143 3.94 5.60 1.87
CA GLU A 143 2.73 4.79 2.06
C GLU A 143 1.47 5.61 1.82
N ASN A 144 0.37 4.92 1.48
CA ASN A 144 -0.91 5.59 1.23
C ASN A 144 -1.40 6.32 2.49
N PRO A 145 -1.49 7.66 2.47
CA PRO A 145 -1.83 8.44 3.64
C PRO A 145 -3.23 8.15 4.19
N TYR A 146 -4.16 7.68 3.37
CA TYR A 146 -5.52 7.34 3.82
C TYR A 146 -5.58 6.13 4.76
N PHE A 147 -4.54 5.28 4.77
CA PHE A 147 -4.45 4.14 5.69
C PHE A 147 -3.58 4.44 6.92
N GLU A 148 -2.52 5.23 6.74
CA GLU A 148 -1.46 5.36 7.72
C GLU A 148 -1.49 6.69 8.49
N VAL A 149 -2.11 7.73 7.94
CA VAL A 149 -2.21 9.03 8.60
C VAL A 149 -3.60 9.18 9.23
N ASN A 150 -3.63 9.73 10.44
CA ASN A 150 -4.88 9.97 11.18
C ASN A 150 -5.85 10.85 10.36
N ASN A 151 -7.11 10.40 10.28
CA ASN A 151 -8.17 11.11 9.56
C ASN A 151 -8.37 12.56 10.01
N ALA A 152 -8.17 12.84 11.30
CA ALA A 152 -8.25 14.19 11.84
C ALA A 152 -7.16 15.10 11.27
N LEU A 153 -5.95 14.58 11.07
CA LEU A 153 -4.84 15.30 10.45
C LEU A 153 -5.05 15.44 8.95
N LEU A 154 -5.51 14.37 8.28
CA LEU A 154 -5.82 14.40 6.84
C LEU A 154 -6.88 15.44 6.48
N SER A 155 -7.91 15.61 7.32
CA SER A 155 -8.97 16.60 7.08
C SER A 155 -8.47 18.06 7.06
N ARG A 156 -7.26 18.31 7.60
CA ARG A 156 -6.61 19.63 7.69
C ARG A 156 -5.46 19.79 6.71
N CYS A 157 -5.11 18.73 5.98
CA CYS A 157 -4.02 18.72 5.03
C CYS A 157 -4.56 18.48 3.61
N ARG A 158 -3.90 19.07 2.62
CA ARG A 158 -4.12 18.69 1.22
C ARG A 158 -3.12 17.61 0.83
N ILE A 159 -3.61 16.58 0.15
CA ILE A 159 -2.78 15.45 -0.28
C ILE A 159 -2.34 15.68 -1.72
N PHE A 160 -1.04 15.53 -1.97
CA PHE A 160 -0.45 15.56 -3.30
C PHE A 160 0.32 14.27 -3.57
N GLU A 161 -0.09 13.57 -4.60
CA GLU A 161 0.58 12.37 -5.08
C GLU A 161 1.74 12.74 -6.00
N LEU A 162 2.93 12.22 -5.69
CA LEU A 162 4.10 12.30 -6.55
C LEU A 162 4.26 10.98 -7.30
N LYS A 163 4.39 11.07 -8.61
CA LYS A 163 4.57 9.91 -9.49
C LYS A 163 6.05 9.62 -9.71
N PRO A 164 6.40 8.37 -10.07
CA PRO A 164 7.75 8.07 -10.59
C PRO A 164 8.12 9.05 -11.69
N LEU A 165 9.38 9.49 -11.71
CA LEU A 165 9.88 10.36 -12.79
C LEU A 165 9.89 9.58 -14.11
N GLU A 166 9.50 10.25 -15.19
CA GLU A 166 9.58 9.66 -16.52
C GLU A 166 11.03 9.54 -16.98
N LYS A 167 11.31 8.61 -17.90
CA LYS A 167 12.64 8.41 -18.47
C LYS A 167 13.26 9.72 -18.96
N GLN A 168 12.47 10.56 -19.65
CA GLN A 168 12.91 11.86 -20.17
C GLN A 168 13.29 12.84 -19.06
N ASP A 169 12.63 12.78 -17.92
CA ASP A 169 12.94 13.61 -16.77
C ASP A 169 14.28 13.21 -16.15
N LEU A 170 14.56 11.91 -16.08
CA LEU A 170 15.85 11.39 -15.58
C LEU A 170 16.99 11.70 -16.54
N ILE A 171 16.77 11.64 -17.86
CA ILE A 171 17.76 12.07 -18.87
C ILE A 171 18.06 13.56 -18.71
N ARG A 172 17.05 14.43 -18.57
CA ARG A 172 17.27 15.87 -18.32
C ARG A 172 18.05 16.11 -17.03
N LEU A 173 17.81 15.30 -15.99
CA LEU A 173 18.56 15.39 -14.73
C LEU A 173 20.03 15.01 -14.93
N ILE A 174 20.33 13.96 -15.70
CA ILE A 174 21.70 13.57 -16.07
C ILE A 174 22.37 14.71 -16.84
N ASP A 175 21.74 15.21 -17.90
CA ASP A 175 22.30 16.29 -18.75
C ASP A 175 22.58 17.54 -17.94
N ARG A 176 21.65 17.94 -17.07
CA ARG A 176 21.85 19.05 -16.15
C ARG A 176 23.03 18.80 -15.21
N THR A 177 23.16 17.59 -14.68
CA THR A 177 24.26 17.24 -13.77
C THR A 177 25.62 17.32 -14.45
N LEU A 178 25.70 16.92 -15.71
CA LEU A 178 26.91 16.99 -16.51
C LEU A 178 27.30 18.43 -16.94
N THR A 179 26.34 19.36 -16.93
CA THR A 179 26.54 20.75 -17.36
C THR A 179 26.67 21.75 -16.20
N ASP A 180 26.11 21.44 -15.03
CA ASP A 180 26.16 22.33 -13.86
C ASP A 180 27.59 22.37 -13.27
N GLN A 181 28.27 23.52 -13.41
CA GLN A 181 29.63 23.70 -12.92
C GLN A 181 29.74 23.89 -11.41
N LYS A 182 28.69 24.37 -10.76
CA LYS A 182 28.69 24.65 -9.31
C LYS A 182 28.35 23.44 -8.47
N ARG A 183 27.26 22.74 -8.82
CA ARG A 183 26.70 21.65 -8.04
C ARG A 183 26.90 20.28 -8.69
N GLY A 184 27.07 20.26 -10.01
CA GLY A 184 27.20 19.04 -10.80
C GLY A 184 28.65 18.67 -11.11
N LEU A 185 28.81 18.07 -12.27
CA LEU A 185 30.06 17.58 -12.81
C LEU A 185 30.56 18.43 -14.01
N GLY A 186 29.99 19.64 -14.23
CA GLY A 186 30.26 20.48 -15.40
C GLY A 186 31.69 21.00 -15.51
N ASN A 187 32.50 20.89 -14.44
CA ASN A 187 33.94 21.21 -14.48
C ASN A 187 34.78 20.01 -14.90
N GLU A 188 34.21 18.81 -14.94
CA GLU A 188 34.90 17.60 -15.35
C GLU A 188 34.67 17.32 -16.84
N LYS A 189 35.69 16.77 -17.49
CA LYS A 189 35.58 16.39 -18.91
C LYS A 189 34.97 15.00 -19.03
N ILE A 190 33.64 14.91 -18.92
CA ILE A 190 32.92 13.63 -18.98
C ILE A 190 32.23 13.51 -20.33
N ILE A 191 32.35 12.32 -20.93
CA ILE A 191 31.59 11.87 -22.09
C ILE A 191 30.80 10.66 -21.65
N ILE A 192 29.49 10.66 -21.87
CA ILE A 192 28.61 9.52 -21.62
C ILE A 192 27.94 9.12 -22.93
N ASP A 193 27.96 7.83 -23.24
CA ASP A 193 27.30 7.31 -24.43
C ASP A 193 25.76 7.39 -24.28
N GLU A 194 25.04 7.63 -25.38
CA GLU A 194 23.58 7.78 -25.34
C GLU A 194 22.84 6.52 -24.87
N ASP A 195 23.35 5.34 -25.18
CA ASP A 195 22.86 4.06 -24.69
C ASP A 195 23.11 3.89 -23.18
N ALA A 196 24.28 4.27 -22.67
CA ALA A 196 24.59 4.30 -21.25
C ALA A 196 23.64 5.25 -20.49
N LYS A 197 23.41 6.46 -21.03
CA LYS A 197 22.47 7.43 -20.44
C LYS A 197 21.05 6.90 -20.40
N ASN A 198 20.58 6.31 -21.51
CA ASN A 198 19.27 5.68 -21.60
C ASN A 198 19.12 4.51 -20.63
N PHE A 199 20.16 3.69 -20.52
CA PHE A 199 20.18 2.56 -19.60
C PHE A 199 20.09 3.00 -18.13
N LEU A 200 20.89 3.98 -17.71
CA LEU A 200 20.83 4.54 -16.36
C LEU A 200 19.43 5.07 -16.04
N ALA A 201 18.78 5.78 -16.98
CA ALA A 201 17.44 6.31 -16.80
C ALA A 201 16.38 5.21 -16.68
N ASP A 202 16.45 4.17 -17.50
CA ASP A 202 15.52 3.03 -17.45
C ASP A 202 15.66 2.24 -16.14
N MET A 203 16.90 1.94 -15.75
CA MET A 203 17.17 1.13 -14.56
C MET A 203 16.88 1.87 -13.24
N ALA A 204 16.93 3.20 -13.24
CA ALA A 204 16.57 3.99 -12.06
C ALA A 204 15.07 3.94 -11.73
N SER A 205 14.20 3.47 -12.65
CA SER A 205 12.77 3.25 -12.41
C SER A 205 12.06 4.46 -11.78
N GLY A 206 12.34 5.67 -12.25
CA GLY A 206 11.73 6.91 -11.78
C GLY A 206 12.34 7.51 -10.50
N ASP A 207 13.45 6.99 -10.00
CA ASP A 207 14.14 7.46 -8.79
C ASP A 207 15.36 8.33 -9.14
N ALA A 208 15.24 9.65 -8.93
CA ALA A 208 16.31 10.62 -9.17
C ALA A 208 17.57 10.36 -8.33
N ARG A 209 17.42 9.86 -7.10
CA ARG A 209 18.57 9.57 -6.23
C ARG A 209 19.36 8.39 -6.77
N SER A 210 18.66 7.37 -7.27
CA SER A 210 19.28 6.18 -7.84
C SER A 210 20.15 6.52 -9.06
N VAL A 211 19.60 7.30 -9.99
CA VAL A 211 20.33 7.68 -11.21
C VAL A 211 21.55 8.57 -10.89
N LEU A 212 21.42 9.52 -9.96
CA LEU A 212 22.54 10.39 -9.59
C LEU A 212 23.65 9.64 -8.84
N ASN A 213 23.29 8.70 -7.97
CA ASN A 213 24.28 7.86 -7.28
C ASN A 213 25.02 6.95 -8.26
N ALA A 214 24.32 6.37 -9.25
CA ALA A 214 24.96 5.54 -10.27
C ALA A 214 25.90 6.39 -11.16
N LEU A 215 25.49 7.59 -11.54
CA LEU A 215 26.32 8.53 -12.30
C LEU A 215 27.55 8.97 -11.50
N GLU A 216 27.40 9.25 -10.19
CA GLU A 216 28.51 9.59 -9.30
C GLU A 216 29.51 8.44 -9.19
N LEU A 217 29.02 7.23 -9.02
CA LEU A 217 29.87 6.04 -8.94
C LEU A 217 30.64 5.82 -10.26
N ALA A 218 29.96 5.94 -11.40
CA ALA A 218 30.59 5.83 -12.71
C ALA A 218 31.69 6.89 -12.90
N TYR A 219 31.44 8.12 -12.48
CA TYR A 219 32.42 9.20 -12.50
C TYR A 219 33.65 8.91 -11.62
N LEU A 220 33.41 8.41 -10.39
CA LEU A 220 34.49 8.20 -9.41
C LEU A 220 35.35 6.97 -9.70
N THR A 221 34.82 5.97 -10.42
CA THR A 221 35.48 4.67 -10.65
C THR A 221 36.07 4.54 -12.05
N THR A 222 35.80 5.49 -12.95
CA THR A 222 36.32 5.44 -14.33
C THR A 222 37.58 6.28 -14.46
N ASP A 223 38.65 5.68 -14.93
CA ASP A 223 39.91 6.35 -15.18
C ASP A 223 39.84 7.33 -16.34
N LYS A 224 40.60 8.42 -16.24
CA LYS A 224 40.74 9.39 -17.33
C LYS A 224 41.51 8.76 -18.51
N ASN A 225 40.98 8.90 -19.72
CA ASN A 225 41.66 8.48 -20.95
C ASN A 225 42.87 9.36 -21.24
N LYS A 226 43.61 9.04 -22.32
CA LYS A 226 44.83 9.77 -22.73
C LYS A 226 44.59 11.27 -23.01
N GLU A 227 43.35 11.65 -23.25
CA GLU A 227 42.93 13.05 -23.46
C GLU A 227 42.48 13.75 -22.16
N GLY A 228 42.60 13.03 -21.03
CA GLY A 228 42.16 13.55 -19.74
C GLY A 228 40.61 13.61 -19.57
N LYS A 229 39.87 12.88 -20.40
CA LYS A 229 38.41 12.75 -20.35
C LYS A 229 38.01 11.44 -19.68
N ILE A 230 36.91 11.48 -18.95
CA ILE A 230 36.25 10.29 -18.41
C ILE A 230 35.18 9.87 -19.42
N HIS A 231 35.23 8.62 -19.88
CA HIS A 231 34.26 8.06 -20.83
C HIS A 231 33.42 6.99 -20.16
N ILE A 232 32.14 7.25 -20.01
CA ILE A 232 31.16 6.33 -19.40
C ILE A 232 30.44 5.59 -20.53
N SER A 233 30.88 4.36 -20.77
CA SER A 233 30.24 3.42 -21.71
C SER A 233 29.05 2.70 -21.07
N LEU A 234 28.30 1.95 -21.89
CA LEU A 234 27.19 1.11 -21.43
C LEU A 234 27.66 0.08 -20.39
N GLU A 235 28.81 -0.57 -20.60
CA GLU A 235 29.34 -1.56 -19.65
C GLU A 235 29.60 -0.95 -18.27
N ILE A 236 30.21 0.25 -18.23
CA ILE A 236 30.43 0.98 -16.97
C ILE A 236 29.10 1.35 -16.30
N ALA A 237 28.11 1.78 -17.09
CA ALA A 237 26.80 2.11 -16.57
C ALA A 237 26.09 0.87 -15.97
N GLU A 238 26.23 -0.29 -16.61
CA GLU A 238 25.70 -1.57 -16.13
C GLU A 238 26.32 -2.00 -14.79
N GLU A 239 27.62 -1.80 -14.60
CA GLU A 239 28.31 -2.11 -13.36
C GLU A 239 27.92 -1.16 -12.22
N CYS A 240 27.70 0.12 -12.53
CA CYS A 240 27.43 1.17 -11.53
C CYS A 240 26.00 1.20 -11.02
N ILE A 241 25.04 0.72 -11.80
CA ILE A 241 23.65 0.65 -11.35
C ILE A 241 23.39 -0.76 -10.82
N GLN A 242 23.42 -0.92 -9.51
CA GLN A 242 22.93 -2.15 -8.91
C GLN A 242 21.48 -2.32 -9.33
N LYS A 243 21.11 -3.46 -9.96
CA LYS A 243 19.71 -3.84 -10.12
C LYS A 243 19.04 -3.64 -8.76
N LYS A 244 18.17 -2.67 -8.66
CA LYS A 244 17.23 -2.66 -7.53
C LYS A 244 16.57 -4.03 -7.61
N ALA A 245 16.84 -4.90 -6.61
CA ALA A 245 15.88 -5.94 -6.30
C ALA A 245 14.53 -5.20 -6.31
N ILE A 246 13.59 -5.68 -7.13
CA ILE A 246 12.27 -5.05 -7.25
C ILE A 246 11.85 -4.73 -5.81
N ARG A 247 11.98 -3.46 -5.42
CA ARG A 247 11.60 -3.02 -4.07
C ARG A 247 10.09 -3.04 -4.06
N TYR A 248 9.60 -4.18 -3.70
CA TYR A 248 8.25 -4.37 -3.26
C TYR A 248 8.19 -3.70 -1.90
N ASP A 249 7.62 -2.53 -1.88
CA ASP A 249 7.35 -1.86 -0.63
C ASP A 249 6.24 -2.67 0.05
N LYS A 250 6.60 -3.42 1.11
CA LYS A 250 5.68 -4.35 1.80
C LYS A 250 4.46 -3.67 2.40
N SER A 251 4.43 -2.35 2.37
CA SER A 251 3.38 -1.49 2.93
C SER A 251 2.89 -0.42 1.95
N GLY A 252 3.38 -0.34 0.71
CA GLY A 252 3.01 0.68 -0.27
C GLY A 252 1.84 0.28 -1.19
N ASP A 253 1.27 1.25 -1.92
CA ASP A 253 0.14 1.05 -2.86
C ASP A 253 0.40 -0.08 -3.86
N ASN A 254 1.63 -0.24 -4.34
CA ASN A 254 2.02 -1.34 -5.24
C ASN A 254 1.84 -2.74 -4.63
N HIS A 255 1.94 -2.86 -3.29
CA HIS A 255 1.66 -4.11 -2.59
C HIS A 255 0.17 -4.45 -2.66
N TYR A 256 -0.68 -3.50 -2.27
CA TYR A 256 -2.13 -3.68 -2.28
C TYR A 256 -2.66 -3.87 -3.71
N ASP A 257 -2.12 -3.14 -4.68
CA ASP A 257 -2.49 -3.27 -6.09
C ASP A 257 -2.13 -4.64 -6.67
N ALA A 258 -0.94 -5.16 -6.39
CA ALA A 258 -0.52 -6.48 -6.86
C ALA A 258 -1.35 -7.60 -6.25
N ILE A 259 -1.67 -7.51 -4.96
CA ILE A 259 -2.54 -8.47 -4.27
C ILE A 259 -3.97 -8.38 -4.78
N SER A 260 -4.49 -7.16 -4.95
CA SER A 260 -5.82 -6.95 -5.53
C SER A 260 -5.90 -7.55 -6.93
N ALA A 261 -4.92 -7.26 -7.79
CA ALA A 261 -4.85 -7.81 -9.14
C ALA A 261 -4.75 -9.35 -9.14
N PHE A 262 -3.99 -9.94 -8.20
CA PHE A 262 -3.92 -11.38 -8.04
C PHE A 262 -5.26 -11.99 -7.66
N ILE A 263 -5.96 -11.41 -6.68
CA ILE A 263 -7.27 -11.87 -6.23
C ILE A 263 -8.30 -11.72 -7.34
N GLU A 264 -8.36 -10.57 -7.97
CA GLU A 264 -9.32 -10.31 -9.04
C GLU A 264 -9.05 -11.20 -10.25
N SER A 265 -7.79 -11.52 -10.59
CA SER A 265 -7.50 -12.47 -11.67
C SER A 265 -8.03 -13.88 -11.37
N MET A 266 -7.95 -14.35 -10.10
CA MET A 266 -8.56 -15.62 -9.71
C MET A 266 -10.10 -15.57 -9.80
N LYS A 267 -10.74 -14.46 -9.41
CA LYS A 267 -12.19 -14.27 -9.52
C LYS A 267 -12.67 -14.25 -10.97
N HIS A 268 -11.93 -13.59 -11.85
CA HIS A 268 -12.25 -13.50 -13.27
C HIS A 268 -11.89 -14.75 -14.10
N THR A 269 -11.31 -15.77 -13.45
CA THR A 269 -10.91 -17.02 -14.14
C THR A 269 -9.86 -16.77 -15.23
N GLU A 270 -8.85 -15.95 -14.91
CA GLU A 270 -7.73 -15.58 -15.77
C GLU A 270 -6.42 -16.25 -15.30
N PRO A 271 -6.13 -17.51 -15.69
CA PRO A 271 -5.01 -18.28 -15.14
C PRO A 271 -3.64 -17.68 -15.45
N ASP A 272 -3.45 -17.10 -16.63
CA ASP A 272 -2.18 -16.47 -17.02
C ASP A 272 -1.91 -15.21 -16.19
N ALA A 273 -2.93 -14.37 -15.98
CA ALA A 273 -2.84 -13.21 -15.11
C ALA A 273 -2.60 -13.63 -13.65
N THR A 274 -3.26 -14.68 -13.18
CA THR A 274 -3.06 -15.25 -11.83
C THR A 274 -1.61 -15.67 -11.62
N LEU A 275 -1.00 -16.38 -12.56
CA LEU A 275 0.41 -16.78 -12.49
C LEU A 275 1.36 -15.58 -12.57
N TYR A 276 1.06 -14.61 -13.43
CA TYR A 276 1.89 -13.41 -13.58
C TYR A 276 1.93 -12.57 -12.30
N TYR A 277 0.77 -12.29 -11.69
CA TYR A 277 0.72 -11.51 -10.45
C TYR A 277 1.28 -12.28 -9.26
N LEU A 278 1.10 -13.61 -9.19
CA LEU A 278 1.77 -14.46 -8.22
C LEU A 278 3.30 -14.35 -8.35
N ALA A 279 3.83 -14.52 -9.56
CA ALA A 279 5.26 -14.42 -9.81
C ALA A 279 5.80 -13.02 -9.44
N ARG A 280 5.07 -11.97 -9.78
CA ARG A 280 5.42 -10.59 -9.42
C ARG A 280 5.53 -10.39 -7.91
N MET A 281 4.58 -10.93 -7.12
CA MET A 281 4.63 -10.88 -5.65
C MET A 281 5.81 -11.68 -5.08
N LEU A 282 6.06 -12.89 -5.61
CA LEU A 282 7.15 -13.75 -5.15
C LEU A 282 8.53 -13.14 -5.44
N ILE A 283 8.75 -12.57 -6.63
CA ILE A 283 9.99 -11.88 -7.01
C ILE A 283 10.19 -10.63 -6.11
N ALA A 284 9.11 -9.99 -5.73
CA ALA A 284 9.11 -8.84 -4.84
C ALA A 284 9.38 -9.20 -3.36
N GLY A 285 9.43 -10.50 -3.02
CA GLY A 285 9.71 -10.98 -1.67
C GLY A 285 8.52 -10.94 -0.73
N GLU A 286 7.28 -11.04 -1.27
CA GLU A 286 6.06 -11.14 -0.46
C GLU A 286 6.08 -12.38 0.43
N ASP A 287 5.45 -12.26 1.59
CA ASP A 287 5.31 -13.41 2.50
C ASP A 287 4.44 -14.51 1.87
N VAL A 288 5.05 -15.66 1.64
CA VAL A 288 4.36 -16.84 1.07
C VAL A 288 3.13 -17.27 1.89
N LYS A 289 3.16 -17.07 3.21
CA LYS A 289 2.01 -17.34 4.10
C LYS A 289 0.88 -16.34 3.87
N TYR A 290 1.22 -15.08 3.61
CA TYR A 290 0.24 -14.06 3.30
C TYR A 290 -0.46 -14.36 1.96
N ILE A 291 0.30 -14.71 0.93
CA ILE A 291 -0.25 -15.14 -0.37
C ILE A 291 -1.17 -16.35 -0.20
N ALA A 292 -0.71 -17.39 0.52
CA ALA A 292 -1.49 -18.59 0.78
C ALA A 292 -2.80 -18.27 1.52
N ARG A 293 -2.76 -17.37 2.50
CA ARG A 293 -3.96 -16.88 3.21
C ARG A 293 -4.97 -16.25 2.26
N ARG A 294 -4.51 -15.43 1.31
CA ARG A 294 -5.40 -14.80 0.33
C ARG A 294 -6.05 -15.82 -0.61
N ILE A 295 -5.34 -16.89 -0.98
CA ILE A 295 -5.90 -17.99 -1.76
C ILE A 295 -6.99 -18.72 -0.96
N CYS A 296 -6.79 -18.98 0.35
CA CYS A 296 -7.81 -19.59 1.22
C CYS A 296 -9.06 -18.72 1.35
N VAL A 297 -8.88 -17.40 1.48
CA VAL A 297 -10.00 -16.45 1.55
C VAL A 297 -10.81 -16.50 0.26
N CYS A 298 -10.16 -16.39 -0.91
CA CYS A 298 -10.82 -16.48 -2.21
C CYS A 298 -11.56 -17.81 -2.41
N ALA A 299 -10.96 -18.93 -1.97
CA ALA A 299 -11.61 -20.26 -2.01
C ALA A 299 -12.90 -20.32 -1.19
N SER A 300 -12.96 -19.61 -0.05
CA SER A 300 -14.14 -19.56 0.80
C SER A 300 -15.20 -18.58 0.33
N GLU A 301 -14.78 -17.39 -0.11
CA GLU A 301 -15.68 -16.28 -0.45
C GLU A 301 -16.27 -16.41 -1.86
N ASP A 302 -15.43 -16.81 -2.84
CA ASP A 302 -15.77 -16.73 -4.25
C ASP A 302 -16.04 -18.09 -4.91
N ILE A 303 -15.66 -19.20 -4.24
CA ILE A 303 -15.92 -20.56 -4.72
C ILE A 303 -16.95 -21.27 -3.82
N GLY A 304 -16.72 -21.28 -2.52
CA GLY A 304 -17.64 -21.82 -1.52
C GLY A 304 -18.13 -23.25 -1.85
N LEU A 305 -19.44 -23.42 -1.88
CA LEU A 305 -20.09 -24.73 -2.13
C LEU A 305 -20.09 -25.15 -3.59
N ALA A 306 -19.77 -24.26 -4.53
CA ALA A 306 -19.66 -24.63 -5.95
C ALA A 306 -18.53 -25.66 -6.17
N ASN A 307 -17.44 -25.55 -5.39
CA ASN A 307 -16.37 -26.55 -5.32
C ASN A 307 -15.67 -26.53 -3.95
N SER A 308 -16.18 -27.27 -2.99
CA SER A 308 -15.63 -27.34 -1.63
C SER A 308 -14.19 -27.84 -1.56
N GLN A 309 -13.69 -28.55 -2.58
CA GLN A 309 -12.29 -28.98 -2.66
C GLN A 309 -11.33 -27.79 -2.83
N ALA A 310 -11.81 -26.64 -3.33
CA ALA A 310 -10.96 -25.44 -3.45
C ALA A 310 -10.41 -25.00 -2.10
N LEU A 311 -11.23 -24.98 -1.04
CA LEU A 311 -10.78 -24.65 0.30
C LEU A 311 -9.82 -25.70 0.86
N VAL A 312 -10.05 -26.99 0.61
CA VAL A 312 -9.16 -28.07 1.04
C VAL A 312 -7.78 -27.95 0.39
N VAL A 313 -7.74 -27.71 -0.93
CA VAL A 313 -6.48 -27.51 -1.68
C VAL A 313 -5.75 -26.26 -1.16
N ALA A 314 -6.45 -25.15 -1.01
CA ALA A 314 -5.88 -23.91 -0.51
C ALA A 314 -5.32 -24.05 0.92
N THR A 315 -6.05 -24.72 1.82
CA THR A 315 -5.61 -24.95 3.21
C THR A 315 -4.39 -25.86 3.27
N ASN A 316 -4.37 -26.95 2.48
CA ASN A 316 -3.19 -27.82 2.41
C ASN A 316 -1.97 -27.07 1.82
N ALA A 317 -2.16 -26.22 0.82
CA ALA A 317 -1.11 -25.38 0.29
C ALA A 317 -0.57 -24.41 1.36
N PHE A 318 -1.45 -23.77 2.15
CA PHE A 318 -1.05 -22.90 3.27
C PHE A 318 -0.16 -23.66 4.29
N LEU A 319 -0.54 -24.86 4.69
CA LEU A 319 0.25 -25.68 5.60
C LEU A 319 1.57 -26.16 4.99
N ALA A 320 1.58 -26.45 3.69
CA ALA A 320 2.77 -26.92 2.98
C ALA A 320 3.81 -25.82 2.81
N VAL A 321 3.41 -24.59 2.40
CA VAL A 321 4.36 -23.49 2.21
C VAL A 321 5.03 -23.07 3.52
N GLU A 322 4.34 -23.22 4.64
CA GLU A 322 4.92 -22.96 5.96
C GLU A 322 6.08 -23.89 6.33
N ARG A 323 6.02 -25.13 5.85
CA ARG A 323 7.00 -26.18 6.18
C ARG A 323 8.13 -26.29 5.17
N ILE A 324 7.83 -25.99 3.89
CA ILE A 324 8.75 -26.23 2.78
C ILE A 324 9.59 -24.98 2.48
N GLY A 325 8.92 -23.79 2.43
CA GLY A 325 9.61 -22.55 2.11
C GLY A 325 9.96 -22.37 0.62
N MET A 326 10.62 -21.27 0.30
CA MET A 326 11.11 -20.98 -1.06
C MET A 326 12.40 -21.77 -1.36
N PRO A 327 12.65 -22.15 -2.63
CA PRO A 327 11.90 -21.81 -3.85
C PRO A 327 10.69 -22.71 -4.15
N GLU A 328 10.54 -23.86 -3.52
CA GLU A 328 9.52 -24.87 -3.84
C GLU A 328 8.09 -24.38 -3.51
N ALA A 329 7.93 -23.53 -2.52
CA ALA A 329 6.64 -22.91 -2.15
C ALA A 329 5.97 -22.20 -3.34
N ALA A 330 6.73 -21.67 -4.30
CA ALA A 330 6.21 -21.04 -5.50
C ALA A 330 5.29 -21.97 -6.31
N LYS A 331 5.69 -23.24 -6.47
CA LYS A 331 4.94 -24.26 -7.22
C LYS A 331 3.65 -24.66 -6.48
N ILE A 332 3.73 -24.76 -5.15
CA ILE A 332 2.58 -25.08 -4.29
C ILE A 332 1.54 -23.98 -4.36
N LEU A 333 1.97 -22.70 -4.26
CA LEU A 333 1.10 -21.53 -4.39
C LEU A 333 0.46 -21.45 -5.78
N ALA A 334 1.24 -21.68 -6.84
CA ALA A 334 0.76 -21.68 -8.21
C ALA A 334 -0.32 -22.77 -8.41
N HIS A 335 -0.11 -23.99 -7.90
CA HIS A 335 -1.08 -25.07 -7.97
C HIS A 335 -2.40 -24.67 -7.29
N ALA A 336 -2.35 -24.18 -6.05
CA ALA A 336 -3.54 -23.78 -5.31
C ALA A 336 -4.27 -22.58 -5.97
N ALA A 337 -3.52 -21.57 -6.40
CA ALA A 337 -4.09 -20.41 -7.07
C ALA A 337 -4.80 -20.78 -8.38
N LEU A 338 -4.19 -21.62 -9.20
CA LEU A 338 -4.81 -22.11 -10.44
C LEU A 338 -6.04 -22.96 -10.16
N TYR A 339 -6.00 -23.82 -9.13
CA TYR A 339 -7.17 -24.62 -8.75
C TYR A 339 -8.36 -23.74 -8.38
N VAL A 340 -8.13 -22.70 -7.56
CA VAL A 340 -9.14 -21.70 -7.19
C VAL A 340 -9.59 -20.89 -8.40
N CYS A 341 -8.65 -20.42 -9.21
CA CYS A 341 -8.91 -19.64 -10.43
C CYS A 341 -9.84 -20.40 -11.40
N CYS A 342 -9.57 -21.68 -11.65
CA CYS A 342 -10.33 -22.50 -12.59
C CYS A 342 -11.58 -23.15 -11.99
N SER A 343 -11.88 -22.94 -10.71
CA SER A 343 -13.09 -23.47 -10.07
C SER A 343 -14.34 -22.66 -10.40
N PRO A 344 -15.53 -23.29 -10.43
CA PRO A 344 -16.80 -22.57 -10.56
C PRO A 344 -16.98 -21.55 -9.44
N LYS A 345 -17.46 -20.35 -9.75
CA LYS A 345 -17.63 -19.25 -8.81
C LYS A 345 -19.03 -19.27 -8.16
N SER A 346 -19.06 -19.01 -6.83
CA SER A 346 -20.29 -18.82 -6.07
C SER A 346 -20.04 -17.99 -4.82
N ASP A 347 -20.87 -16.99 -4.60
CA ASP A 347 -20.87 -16.13 -3.41
C ASP A 347 -21.90 -16.59 -2.36
N THR A 348 -22.55 -17.74 -2.54
CA THR A 348 -23.63 -18.23 -1.68
C THR A 348 -23.27 -18.20 -0.20
N VAL A 349 -22.07 -18.67 0.16
CA VAL A 349 -21.60 -18.73 1.55
C VAL A 349 -21.34 -17.32 2.10
N SER A 350 -20.59 -16.52 1.37
CA SER A 350 -20.20 -15.15 1.77
C SER A 350 -21.43 -14.24 1.93
N ARG A 351 -22.32 -14.24 0.94
CA ARG A 351 -23.58 -13.49 0.98
C ARG A 351 -24.48 -13.95 2.13
N GLY A 352 -24.66 -15.26 2.29
CA GLY A 352 -25.53 -15.83 3.31
C GLY A 352 -25.10 -15.46 4.73
N ILE A 353 -23.83 -15.65 5.07
CA ILE A 353 -23.32 -15.32 6.40
C ILE A 353 -23.34 -13.80 6.67
N THR A 354 -23.02 -12.97 5.66
CA THR A 354 -23.05 -11.51 5.79
C THR A 354 -24.46 -11.01 6.14
N GLN A 355 -25.48 -11.51 5.44
CA GLN A 355 -26.88 -11.18 5.71
C GLN A 355 -27.33 -11.68 7.09
N ALA A 356 -26.98 -12.93 7.44
CA ALA A 356 -27.31 -13.49 8.74
C ALA A 356 -26.67 -12.72 9.90
N MET A 357 -25.41 -12.29 9.76
CA MET A 357 -24.72 -11.46 10.75
C MET A 357 -25.36 -10.07 10.90
N ALA A 358 -25.82 -9.45 9.81
CA ALA A 358 -26.51 -8.18 9.85
C ALA A 358 -27.83 -8.27 10.62
N ASP A 359 -28.64 -9.31 10.34
CA ASP A 359 -29.89 -9.55 11.05
C ASP A 359 -29.65 -9.91 12.54
N ALA A 360 -28.67 -10.74 12.84
CA ALA A 360 -28.32 -11.11 14.20
C ALA A 360 -27.92 -9.90 15.07
N LYS A 361 -27.25 -8.90 14.52
CA LYS A 361 -26.93 -7.64 15.22
C LYS A 361 -28.18 -6.86 15.59
N GLN A 362 -29.21 -6.92 14.76
CA GLN A 362 -30.47 -6.19 14.99
C GLN A 362 -31.45 -6.96 15.87
N THR A 363 -31.29 -8.28 16.00
CA THR A 363 -32.24 -9.18 16.66
C THR A 363 -31.65 -9.86 17.90
N THR A 364 -30.75 -9.20 18.62
CA THR A 364 -30.10 -9.73 19.83
C THR A 364 -31.07 -10.21 20.93
N ASN A 365 -32.28 -9.65 20.98
CA ASN A 365 -33.31 -9.98 21.97
C ASN A 365 -34.34 -11.01 21.49
N VAL A 366 -34.22 -11.53 20.25
CA VAL A 366 -35.15 -12.54 19.74
C VAL A 366 -34.83 -13.88 20.38
N PRO A 367 -35.80 -14.52 21.07
CA PRO A 367 -35.53 -15.76 21.79
C PRO A 367 -35.33 -16.96 20.84
N ILE A 368 -34.40 -17.81 21.20
CA ILE A 368 -34.24 -19.10 20.52
C ILE A 368 -35.51 -19.96 20.74
N PRO A 369 -36.05 -20.61 19.70
CA PRO A 369 -37.22 -21.45 19.83
C PRO A 369 -37.06 -22.48 20.95
N PRO A 370 -38.05 -22.68 21.83
CA PRO A 370 -37.93 -23.52 23.04
C PRO A 370 -37.44 -24.92 22.79
N PHE A 371 -37.85 -25.55 21.68
CA PHE A 371 -37.44 -26.92 21.32
C PHE A 371 -35.95 -27.03 20.92
N LEU A 372 -35.29 -25.92 20.56
CA LEU A 372 -33.84 -25.84 20.24
C LEU A 372 -32.99 -25.41 21.44
N GLN A 373 -33.63 -24.99 22.55
CA GLN A 373 -32.90 -24.59 23.74
C GLN A 373 -32.28 -25.83 24.44
N ASP A 374 -31.10 -25.64 25.02
CA ASP A 374 -30.37 -26.68 25.71
C ASP A 374 -31.20 -27.31 26.82
N ALA A 375 -31.35 -28.64 26.77
CA ALA A 375 -32.11 -29.46 27.74
C ALA A 375 -31.22 -30.52 28.39
N SER A 376 -29.90 -30.40 28.36
CA SER A 376 -28.95 -31.38 28.90
C SER A 376 -28.92 -31.43 30.44
N TYR A 377 -29.46 -30.43 31.12
CA TYR A 377 -29.46 -30.33 32.57
C TYR A 377 -30.78 -30.78 33.22
N LYS A 378 -30.70 -31.21 34.49
CA LYS A 378 -31.88 -31.73 35.25
C LYS A 378 -32.94 -30.64 35.38
N ASN A 379 -34.20 -30.99 35.06
CA ASN A 379 -35.39 -30.14 35.07
C ASN A 379 -35.50 -29.10 33.94
N ALA A 380 -34.66 -29.14 32.91
CA ALA A 380 -34.77 -28.22 31.75
C ALA A 380 -36.15 -28.28 31.09
N GLN A 381 -36.74 -29.49 30.97
CA GLN A 381 -38.08 -29.71 30.41
C GLN A 381 -39.20 -29.02 31.20
N LYS A 382 -39.05 -28.87 32.55
CA LYS A 382 -40.03 -28.12 33.37
C LYS A 382 -40.05 -26.64 33.04
N LEU A 383 -38.97 -26.12 32.44
CA LEU A 383 -38.85 -24.76 31.94
C LEU A 383 -39.23 -24.66 30.45
N GLY A 384 -39.79 -25.73 29.87
CA GLY A 384 -40.19 -25.74 28.45
C GLY A 384 -39.04 -25.90 27.46
N ARG A 385 -37.81 -26.13 27.94
CA ARG A 385 -36.63 -26.26 27.09
C ARG A 385 -36.52 -27.68 26.51
N GLY A 386 -36.17 -27.76 25.19
CA GLY A 386 -36.04 -29.01 24.47
C GLY A 386 -37.36 -29.78 24.25
N VAL A 387 -38.50 -29.20 24.66
CA VAL A 387 -39.80 -29.84 24.48
C VAL A 387 -40.22 -29.83 23.02
N GLY A 388 -40.45 -31.01 22.45
CA GLY A 388 -40.79 -31.16 21.04
C GLY A 388 -39.57 -31.19 20.10
N LEU A 389 -38.37 -31.43 20.63
CA LEU A 389 -37.19 -31.71 19.77
C LEU A 389 -37.39 -33.09 19.07
N ASP A 390 -37.32 -33.07 17.76
CA ASP A 390 -37.48 -34.26 16.94
C ASP A 390 -36.19 -35.09 16.90
N ASN A 391 -36.30 -36.42 17.00
CA ASN A 391 -35.21 -37.32 16.62
C ASN A 391 -35.23 -37.49 15.09
N ILE A 392 -34.34 -36.77 14.39
CA ILE A 392 -34.28 -36.77 12.91
C ILE A 392 -34.11 -38.18 12.32
N HIS A 393 -33.40 -39.07 13.04
CA HIS A 393 -33.18 -40.45 12.57
C HIS A 393 -34.45 -41.34 12.59
N ALA A 394 -35.51 -40.88 13.28
CA ALA A 394 -36.80 -41.55 13.25
C ALA A 394 -37.67 -41.21 12.02
N PHE A 395 -37.27 -40.22 11.25
CA PHE A 395 -37.99 -39.79 10.04
C PHE A 395 -37.39 -40.44 8.80
N LYS A 396 -38.24 -40.68 7.80
CA LYS A 396 -37.80 -41.10 6.46
C LYS A 396 -36.84 -40.05 5.88
N ASN A 397 -35.79 -40.52 5.23
CA ASN A 397 -34.69 -39.67 4.71
C ASN A 397 -34.00 -38.78 5.78
N HIS A 398 -34.17 -39.08 7.08
CA HIS A 398 -33.64 -38.29 8.19
C HIS A 398 -34.00 -36.78 8.10
N TYR A 399 -35.23 -36.49 7.67
CA TYR A 399 -35.70 -35.11 7.44
C TYR A 399 -37.11 -34.90 8.03
N SER A 400 -37.21 -34.09 9.09
CA SER A 400 -38.47 -33.72 9.71
C SER A 400 -39.19 -32.56 9.03
N GLY A 401 -38.46 -31.71 8.29
CA GLY A 401 -38.96 -30.50 7.67
C GLY A 401 -39.37 -29.42 8.67
N LYS A 402 -39.02 -29.57 9.95
CA LYS A 402 -39.32 -28.59 10.99
C LYS A 402 -38.52 -27.30 10.78
N LYS A 403 -39.25 -26.16 10.88
CA LYS A 403 -38.61 -24.85 10.77
C LYS A 403 -37.93 -24.52 12.08
N CYS A 404 -36.61 -24.19 12.01
CA CYS A 404 -35.76 -23.89 13.15
C CYS A 404 -35.52 -22.38 13.36
N MET A 405 -35.92 -21.55 12.40
CA MET A 405 -35.79 -20.09 12.52
C MET A 405 -36.77 -19.55 13.58
N PRO A 406 -36.37 -18.51 14.35
CA PRO A 406 -37.28 -17.73 15.16
C PRO A 406 -38.46 -17.21 14.34
N LYS A 407 -39.63 -17.02 14.97
CA LYS A 407 -40.85 -16.56 14.26
C LYS A 407 -40.62 -15.20 13.56
N GLU A 408 -39.91 -14.30 14.20
CA GLU A 408 -39.59 -12.97 13.73
C GLU A 408 -38.72 -12.97 12.45
N LEU A 409 -37.94 -14.04 12.26
CA LEU A 409 -37.06 -14.23 11.13
C LEU A 409 -37.55 -15.32 10.16
N SER A 410 -38.79 -15.79 10.31
CA SER A 410 -39.33 -16.93 9.52
C SER A 410 -39.36 -16.68 8.01
N ASN A 411 -39.39 -15.41 7.58
CA ASN A 411 -39.38 -15.02 6.17
C ASN A 411 -37.98 -14.75 5.61
N ARG A 412 -36.93 -14.90 6.42
CA ARG A 412 -35.56 -14.71 5.96
C ARG A 412 -35.03 -15.95 5.25
N HIS A 413 -34.29 -15.73 4.16
CA HIS A 413 -33.66 -16.76 3.33
C HIS A 413 -32.20 -16.39 3.09
N TYR A 414 -31.29 -16.91 3.93
CA TYR A 414 -29.85 -16.63 3.82
C TYR A 414 -29.16 -17.55 2.82
N PHE A 415 -29.68 -18.75 2.63
CA PHE A 415 -29.09 -19.78 1.77
C PHE A 415 -29.79 -19.80 0.41
N GLN A 416 -29.14 -19.17 -0.59
CA GLN A 416 -29.64 -19.06 -1.96
C GLN A 416 -28.57 -19.53 -2.92
N LEU A 417 -28.74 -20.72 -3.49
CA LEU A 417 -27.79 -21.39 -4.38
C LEU A 417 -27.71 -20.72 -5.75
N THR A 418 -26.50 -20.66 -6.34
CA THR A 418 -26.22 -20.01 -7.62
C THR A 418 -26.38 -20.96 -8.82
N GLN A 419 -26.64 -22.23 -8.65
CA GLN A 419 -26.69 -23.26 -9.72
C GLN A 419 -25.31 -23.55 -10.35
N MET A 420 -24.21 -23.11 -9.73
CA MET A 420 -22.85 -23.36 -10.21
C MET A 420 -22.23 -24.59 -9.54
N GLY A 421 -21.44 -25.33 -10.30
CA GLY A 421 -20.69 -26.48 -9.78
C GLY A 421 -21.55 -27.48 -9.01
N ASN A 422 -21.11 -27.84 -7.78
CA ASN A 422 -21.77 -28.78 -6.89
C ASN A 422 -23.10 -28.25 -6.30
N GLU A 423 -23.36 -26.95 -6.37
CA GLU A 423 -24.61 -26.38 -5.84
C GLU A 423 -25.85 -26.92 -6.56
N LYS A 424 -25.74 -27.30 -7.83
CA LYS A 424 -26.83 -28.00 -8.55
C LYS A 424 -27.24 -29.31 -7.88
N SER A 425 -26.25 -30.05 -7.39
CA SER A 425 -26.50 -31.34 -6.70
C SER A 425 -27.11 -31.12 -5.32
N ILE A 426 -26.63 -30.09 -4.61
CA ILE A 426 -27.18 -29.67 -3.32
C ILE A 426 -28.64 -29.25 -3.48
N GLN A 427 -28.95 -28.45 -4.49
CA GLN A 427 -30.33 -28.01 -4.78
C GLN A 427 -31.25 -29.19 -5.04
N LYS A 428 -30.84 -30.12 -5.93
CA LYS A 428 -31.62 -31.34 -6.23
C LYS A 428 -31.88 -32.16 -4.97
N PHE A 429 -30.90 -32.32 -4.10
CA PHE A 429 -31.05 -33.04 -2.86
C PHE A 429 -32.04 -32.36 -1.91
N LEU A 430 -31.97 -31.06 -1.73
CA LEU A 430 -32.89 -30.30 -0.89
C LEU A 430 -34.33 -30.35 -1.43
N ASP A 431 -34.52 -30.28 -2.73
CA ASP A 431 -35.83 -30.36 -3.37
C ASP A 431 -36.41 -31.77 -3.21
N TYR A 432 -35.59 -32.81 -3.42
CA TYR A 432 -35.97 -34.20 -3.14
C TYR A 432 -36.47 -34.40 -1.69
N LEU A 433 -35.77 -33.84 -0.71
CA LEU A 433 -36.19 -33.91 0.70
C LEU A 433 -37.52 -33.20 0.95
N ARG A 434 -37.74 -32.04 0.33
CA ARG A 434 -38.99 -31.26 0.48
C ARG A 434 -40.20 -32.00 -0.13
N GLU A 435 -40.00 -32.54 -1.34
CA GLU A 435 -41.06 -33.28 -2.08
C GLU A 435 -41.45 -34.59 -1.38
N ASN A 436 -40.48 -35.28 -0.77
CA ASN A 436 -40.68 -36.58 -0.14
C ASN A 436 -40.88 -36.50 1.39
N ARG A 437 -41.28 -35.34 1.88
CA ARG A 437 -41.50 -35.10 3.33
C ARG A 437 -42.66 -35.91 3.89
N ASN A 438 -43.73 -36.15 3.14
CA ASN A 438 -45.00 -36.73 3.58
C ASN A 438 -45.21 -38.17 3.13
N ASN A 439 -44.25 -38.83 2.52
CA ASN A 439 -44.35 -40.21 2.05
C ASN A 439 -43.61 -41.17 3.02
#